data_eced79a4875164006cf7a9a6a5e06f35
#
_entry.id   eced79a4875164006cf7a9a6a5e06f35
#
_cell.length_a   1.000
_cell.length_b   1.000
_cell.length_c   1.000
_cell.angle_alpha   90.00
_cell.angle_beta   90.00
_cell.angle_gamma   90.00
#
_symmetry.space_group_name_H-M   'P 1'
#
loop_
_entity.id
_entity.type
_entity.pdbx_description
1 polymer ?
#
loop_
_entity_poly.entity_id
_entity_poly.type
_entity_poly.pdbx_seq_one_letter_code
_entity_poly.pdbx_strand_id
1 'polypeptide(L)'
;KQKISNMTENKCELLAKKAMRAPTIVIVIASLKQHPVVPEIEQIISAGAAAQNMLNAAYAMGLGAVWRTGEVAYDMNFSAGLGLGISEKIIGFLYLGTIPVGRETNASKINTNDYFKDWP
;
A
#
# COMPACT_ATOMS: atom_id res chain seq x y z
N LYS A 1 15.47 -24.72 1.63
CA LYS A 1 16.49 -23.87 0.95
C LYS A 1 15.73 -22.71 0.31
N GLN A 2 15.62 -21.58 1.01
CA GLN A 2 15.06 -20.35 0.48
C GLN A 2 15.96 -19.84 -0.64
N LYS A 3 15.39 -19.63 -1.83
CA LYS A 3 16.06 -18.89 -2.90
C LYS A 3 16.27 -17.45 -2.42
N ILE A 4 17.50 -17.12 -2.07
CA ILE A 4 17.94 -15.73 -1.97
C ILE A 4 17.78 -15.17 -3.39
N SER A 5 16.80 -14.30 -3.57
CA SER A 5 16.60 -13.62 -4.85
C SER A 5 17.81 -12.73 -5.08
N ASN A 6 18.70 -13.14 -6.00
CA ASN A 6 19.70 -12.25 -6.56
C ASN A 6 18.94 -11.14 -7.31
N MET A 7 18.65 -10.06 -6.62
CA MET A 7 18.18 -8.84 -7.30
C MET A 7 19.32 -8.37 -8.19
N THR A 8 19.12 -8.45 -9.49
CA THR A 8 20.06 -7.88 -10.46
C THR A 8 20.16 -6.38 -10.23
N GLU A 9 21.34 -5.79 -10.44
CA GLU A 9 21.61 -4.35 -10.29
C GLU A 9 20.56 -3.50 -11.01
N ASN A 10 20.15 -3.91 -12.21
CA ASN A 10 19.05 -3.31 -12.97
C ASN A 10 17.69 -3.29 -12.22
N LYS A 11 17.42 -4.29 -11.40
CA LYS A 11 16.17 -4.35 -10.62
C LYS A 11 16.21 -3.37 -9.45
N CYS A 12 17.37 -3.24 -8.80
CA CYS A 12 17.59 -2.25 -7.74
C CYS A 12 17.45 -0.81 -8.27
N GLU A 13 18.04 -0.51 -9.41
CA GLU A 13 17.89 0.81 -10.05
C GLU A 13 16.44 1.12 -10.43
N LEU A 14 15.72 0.13 -10.96
CA LEU A 14 14.31 0.30 -11.32
C LEU A 14 13.45 0.59 -10.08
N LEU A 15 13.73 -0.06 -8.96
CA LEU A 15 13.04 0.16 -7.69
C LEU A 15 13.36 1.54 -7.11
N ALA A 16 14.62 1.97 -7.15
CA ALA A 16 15.03 3.31 -6.75
C ALA A 16 14.32 4.39 -7.59
N LYS A 17 14.24 4.21 -8.91
CA LYS A 17 13.47 5.10 -9.81
C LYS A 17 11.98 5.13 -9.48
N LYS A 18 11.40 4.01 -9.04
CA LYS A 18 9.99 3.97 -8.60
C LYS A 18 9.76 4.78 -7.33
N ALA A 19 10.69 4.74 -6.38
CA ALA A 19 10.61 5.52 -5.14
C ALA A 19 10.66 7.05 -5.39
N MET A 20 11.28 7.48 -6.50
CA MET A 20 11.40 8.90 -6.85
C MET A 20 10.19 9.47 -7.62
N ARG A 21 9.11 8.70 -7.79
CA ARG A 21 7.92 9.13 -8.56
C ARG A 21 7.01 10.10 -7.84
N ALA A 22 7.16 10.22 -6.53
CA ALA A 22 6.40 11.17 -5.71
C ALA A 22 7.32 11.80 -4.66
N PRO A 23 7.06 13.04 -4.25
CA PRO A 23 7.87 13.72 -3.24
C PRO A 23 7.74 13.07 -1.85
N THR A 24 6.64 12.37 -1.59
CA THR A 24 6.41 11.70 -0.32
C THR A 24 5.88 10.29 -0.54
N ILE A 25 6.42 9.33 0.21
CA ILE A 25 5.91 7.96 0.26
C ILE A 25 5.63 7.62 1.72
N VAL A 26 4.41 7.21 2.01
CA VAL A 26 4.03 6.65 3.30
C VAL A 26 4.00 5.13 3.18
N ILE A 27 4.75 4.45 4.02
CA ILE A 27 4.72 2.98 4.09
C ILE A 27 3.73 2.60 5.18
N VAL A 28 2.66 1.93 4.80
CA VAL A 28 1.66 1.43 5.76
C VAL A 28 2.07 0.05 6.21
N ILE A 29 2.23 -0.12 7.52
CA ILE A 29 2.72 -1.35 8.14
C ILE A 29 1.68 -1.84 9.14
N ALA A 30 1.30 -3.11 9.05
CA ALA A 30 0.52 -3.79 10.07
C ALA A 30 1.49 -4.44 11.08
N SER A 31 1.43 -4.01 12.34
CA SER A 31 2.15 -4.65 13.45
C SER A 31 1.23 -5.69 14.08
N LEU A 32 1.43 -6.94 13.69
CA LEU A 32 0.58 -8.06 14.07
C LEU A 32 0.87 -8.49 15.51
N LYS A 33 -0.18 -8.75 16.27
CA LYS A 33 -0.09 -9.23 17.65
C LYS A 33 -0.85 -10.54 17.79
N GLN A 34 -0.32 -11.45 18.60
CA GLN A 34 -1.12 -12.58 19.03
C GLN A 34 -2.29 -12.07 19.87
N HIS A 35 -3.50 -12.43 19.45
CA HIS A 35 -4.73 -12.04 20.14
C HIS A 35 -5.72 -13.23 20.15
N PRO A 36 -6.35 -13.52 21.29
CA PRO A 36 -7.19 -14.71 21.43
C PRO A 36 -8.46 -14.68 20.58
N VAL A 37 -8.92 -13.49 20.17
CA VAL A 37 -10.19 -13.30 19.44
C VAL A 37 -9.97 -12.68 18.07
N VAL A 38 -8.95 -11.85 17.88
CA VAL A 38 -8.70 -11.11 16.62
C VAL A 38 -7.60 -11.78 15.82
N PRO A 39 -7.92 -12.54 14.77
CA PRO A 39 -6.93 -13.20 13.93
C PRO A 39 -6.11 -12.20 13.11
N GLU A 40 -4.94 -12.62 12.62
CA GLU A 40 -4.02 -11.77 11.85
C GLU A 40 -4.69 -11.11 10.63
N ILE A 41 -5.58 -11.83 9.96
CA ILE A 41 -6.26 -11.32 8.76
C ILE A 41 -7.10 -10.07 9.07
N GLU A 42 -7.77 -10.02 10.21
CA GLU A 42 -8.57 -8.86 10.60
C GLU A 42 -7.68 -7.66 10.92
N GLN A 43 -6.50 -7.89 11.53
CA GLN A 43 -5.52 -6.86 11.79
C GLN A 43 -4.96 -6.28 10.48
N ILE A 44 -4.70 -7.14 9.49
CA ILE A 44 -4.26 -6.73 8.15
C ILE A 44 -5.35 -5.90 7.45
N ILE A 45 -6.60 -6.35 7.48
CA ILE A 45 -7.75 -5.63 6.89
C ILE A 45 -7.92 -4.27 7.56
N SER A 46 -7.79 -4.20 8.89
CA SER A 46 -7.86 -2.94 9.64
C SER A 46 -6.77 -1.96 9.20
N ALA A 47 -5.53 -2.43 9.03
CA ALA A 47 -4.44 -1.59 8.51
C ALA A 47 -4.69 -1.14 7.06
N GLY A 48 -5.31 -2.00 6.24
CA GLY A 48 -5.76 -1.65 4.89
C GLY A 48 -6.84 -0.57 4.89
N ALA A 49 -7.81 -0.66 5.79
CA ALA A 49 -8.84 0.37 5.97
C ALA A 49 -8.22 1.72 6.40
N ALA A 50 -7.22 1.69 7.27
CA ALA A 50 -6.47 2.89 7.63
C ALA A 50 -5.75 3.51 6.41
N ALA A 51 -5.12 2.68 5.55
CA ALA A 51 -4.51 3.14 4.31
C ALA A 51 -5.53 3.83 3.39
N GLN A 52 -6.72 3.26 3.24
CA GLN A 52 -7.81 3.87 2.45
C GLN A 52 -8.24 5.22 3.03
N ASN A 53 -8.35 5.33 4.36
CA ASN A 53 -8.69 6.59 5.00
C ASN A 53 -7.60 7.65 4.80
N MET A 54 -6.33 7.26 4.74
CA MET A 54 -5.24 8.16 4.40
C MET A 54 -5.35 8.68 2.95
N LEU A 55 -5.77 7.85 2.00
CA LEU A 55 -6.05 8.30 0.62
C LEU A 55 -7.20 9.30 0.57
N ASN A 56 -8.28 9.04 1.32
CA ASN A 56 -9.41 9.96 1.42
C ASN A 56 -8.99 11.31 2.04
N ALA A 57 -8.17 11.27 3.08
CA ALA A 57 -7.62 12.47 3.71
C ALA A 57 -6.73 13.26 2.74
N ALA A 58 -5.85 12.59 1.99
CA ALA A 58 -5.02 13.21 0.96
C ALA A 58 -5.87 13.92 -0.09
N TYR A 59 -6.93 13.26 -0.56
CA TYR A 59 -7.89 13.85 -1.51
C TYR A 59 -8.56 15.12 -0.92
N ALA A 60 -9.03 15.04 0.32
CA ALA A 60 -9.66 16.18 1.01
C ALA A 60 -8.69 17.36 1.18
N MET A 61 -7.39 17.09 1.26
CA MET A 61 -6.32 18.09 1.34
C MET A 61 -5.88 18.62 -0.05
N GLY A 62 -6.49 18.18 -1.14
CA GLY A 62 -6.12 18.57 -2.50
C GLY A 62 -4.82 17.90 -3.00
N LEU A 63 -4.39 16.80 -2.38
CA LEU A 63 -3.23 16.04 -2.79
C LEU A 63 -3.60 14.88 -3.71
N GLY A 64 -2.74 14.61 -4.70
CA GLY A 64 -2.79 13.37 -5.46
C GLY A 64 -2.20 12.23 -4.62
N ALA A 65 -2.88 11.09 -4.63
CA ALA A 65 -2.44 9.91 -3.91
C ALA A 65 -2.69 8.63 -4.72
N VAL A 66 -1.79 7.66 -4.59
CA VAL A 66 -2.00 6.33 -5.15
C VAL A 66 -1.42 5.28 -4.23
N TRP A 67 -2.20 4.22 -3.97
CA TRP A 67 -1.75 3.04 -3.24
C TRP A 67 -1.10 2.05 -4.21
N ARG A 68 0.12 1.65 -3.88
CA ARG A 68 0.87 0.63 -4.60
C ARG A 68 1.38 -0.43 -3.63
N THR A 69 1.55 -1.62 -4.18
CA THR A 69 2.25 -2.74 -3.55
C THR A 69 3.36 -3.22 -4.52
N GLY A 70 3.47 -4.49 -4.74
CA GLY A 70 4.42 -5.12 -5.65
C GLY A 70 5.41 -5.99 -4.87
N GLU A 71 6.35 -6.59 -5.58
CA GLU A 71 7.30 -7.57 -5.03
C GLU A 71 8.04 -7.04 -3.79
N VAL A 72 8.34 -5.73 -3.75
CA VAL A 72 9.07 -5.08 -2.66
C VAL A 72 8.31 -5.14 -1.33
N ALA A 73 6.97 -5.10 -1.36
CA ALA A 73 6.15 -5.21 -0.15
C ALA A 73 6.27 -6.60 0.52
N TYR A 74 6.72 -7.59 -0.21
CA TYR A 74 6.86 -8.98 0.25
C TYR A 74 8.33 -9.41 0.37
N ASP A 75 9.27 -8.51 0.09
CA ASP A 75 10.70 -8.81 0.17
C ASP A 75 11.20 -8.68 1.62
N MET A 76 11.72 -9.79 2.15
CA MET A 76 12.19 -9.86 3.54
C MET A 76 13.44 -9.00 3.76
N ASN A 77 14.33 -8.88 2.76
CA ASN A 77 15.53 -8.06 2.89
C ASN A 77 15.17 -6.58 2.92
N PHE A 78 14.18 -6.17 2.09
CA PHE A 78 13.66 -4.82 2.11
C PHE A 78 13.00 -4.48 3.45
N SER A 79 12.17 -5.38 3.98
CA SER A 79 11.53 -5.23 5.29
C SER A 79 12.58 -5.12 6.42
N ALA A 80 13.60 -5.98 6.40
CA ALA A 80 14.72 -5.92 7.35
C ALA A 80 15.51 -4.62 7.22
N GLY A 81 15.73 -4.13 5.99
CA GLY A 81 16.39 -2.84 5.74
C GLY A 81 15.62 -1.63 6.29
N LEU A 82 14.30 -1.75 6.42
CA LEU A 82 13.45 -0.77 7.10
C LEU A 82 13.41 -0.94 8.63
N GLY A 83 14.07 -1.96 9.16
CA GLY A 83 14.05 -2.30 10.59
C GLY A 83 12.78 -3.00 11.06
N LEU A 84 11.99 -3.57 10.14
CA LEU A 84 10.74 -4.25 10.48
C LEU A 84 11.00 -5.61 11.10
N GLY A 85 10.23 -5.92 12.16
CA GLY A 85 10.21 -7.21 12.81
C GLY A 85 9.39 -8.26 12.05
N ILE A 86 9.52 -9.54 12.48
CA ILE A 86 8.85 -10.67 11.83
C ILE A 86 7.30 -10.59 11.89
N SER A 87 6.76 -9.89 12.89
CA SER A 87 5.32 -9.66 13.07
C SER A 87 4.81 -8.42 12.32
N GLU A 88 5.68 -7.71 11.61
CA GLU A 88 5.32 -6.51 10.88
C GLU A 88 5.24 -6.81 9.39
N LYS A 89 4.13 -6.39 8.77
CA LYS A 89 3.87 -6.62 7.34
C LYS A 89 3.58 -5.32 6.63
N ILE A 90 4.23 -5.09 5.51
CA ILE A 90 3.95 -3.95 4.64
C ILE A 90 2.61 -4.18 3.95
N ILE A 91 1.65 -3.30 4.20
CA ILE A 91 0.32 -3.30 3.56
C ILE A 91 0.37 -2.60 2.22
N GLY A 92 1.22 -1.60 2.10
CA GLY A 92 1.45 -0.90 0.83
C GLY A 92 2.20 0.41 1.00
N PHE A 93 2.40 1.04 -0.14
CA PHE A 93 3.09 2.32 -0.29
C PHE A 93 2.09 3.34 -0.81
N LEU A 94 1.84 4.40 -0.06
CA LEU A 94 1.03 5.52 -0.50
C LEU A 94 1.96 6.60 -1.07
N TYR A 95 1.91 6.80 -2.37
CA TYR A 95 2.64 7.85 -3.07
C TYR A 95 1.80 9.11 -3.04
N LEU A 96 2.31 10.17 -2.46
CA LEU A 96 1.61 11.44 -2.26
C LEU A 96 2.35 12.56 -2.99
N GLY A 97 1.59 13.46 -3.62
CA GLY A 97 2.16 14.60 -4.31
C GLY A 97 1.09 15.56 -4.82
N THR A 98 1.54 16.64 -5.45
CA THR A 98 0.65 17.61 -6.07
C THR A 98 0.01 17.01 -7.34
N ILE A 99 -1.28 17.24 -7.53
CA ILE A 99 -1.98 16.85 -8.76
C ILE A 99 -1.51 17.78 -9.89
N PRO A 100 -0.96 17.25 -11.00
CA PRO A 100 -0.59 18.08 -12.14
C PRO A 100 -1.80 18.80 -12.71
N VAL A 101 -1.62 20.07 -13.08
CA VAL A 101 -2.68 20.86 -13.71
C VAL A 101 -3.17 20.17 -14.99
N GLY A 102 -4.48 20.09 -15.17
CA GLY A 102 -5.11 19.45 -16.35
C GLY A 102 -5.19 17.93 -16.30
N ARG A 103 -4.84 17.29 -15.19
CA ARG A 103 -5.07 15.86 -14.94
C ARG A 103 -6.23 15.65 -13.95
N GLU A 104 -7.40 16.09 -14.33
CA GLU A 104 -8.62 15.65 -13.65
C GLU A 104 -8.90 14.19 -14.05
N THR A 105 -8.81 13.28 -13.09
CA THR A 105 -9.21 11.90 -13.32
C THR A 105 -10.71 11.79 -13.11
N ASN A 106 -11.45 11.61 -14.20
CA ASN A 106 -12.86 11.22 -14.08
C ASN A 106 -12.91 9.80 -13.50
N ALA A 107 -13.50 9.66 -12.32
CA ALA A 107 -13.80 8.35 -11.76
C ALA A 107 -14.74 7.59 -12.71
N SER A 108 -14.45 6.32 -12.96
CA SER A 108 -15.36 5.45 -13.70
C SER A 108 -16.69 5.39 -12.98
N LYS A 109 -17.78 5.70 -13.71
CA LYS A 109 -19.12 5.52 -13.16
C LYS A 109 -19.40 4.03 -13.04
N ILE A 110 -19.51 3.55 -11.82
CA ILE A 110 -19.88 2.17 -11.52
C ILE A 110 -21.38 2.13 -11.26
N ASN A 111 -22.08 1.20 -11.90
CA ASN A 111 -23.47 0.94 -11.55
C ASN A 111 -23.50 0.18 -10.21
N THR A 112 -23.89 0.84 -9.15
CA THR A 112 -23.91 0.26 -7.80
C THR A 112 -24.86 -0.91 -7.67
N ASN A 113 -25.95 -0.97 -8.48
CA ASN A 113 -26.93 -2.06 -8.45
C ASN A 113 -26.33 -3.42 -8.82
N ASP A 114 -25.18 -3.44 -9.52
CA ASP A 114 -24.49 -4.68 -9.88
C ASP A 114 -23.81 -5.35 -8.66
N TYR A 115 -23.65 -4.62 -7.55
CA TYR A 115 -22.91 -5.02 -6.35
C TYR A 115 -23.80 -5.21 -5.11
N PHE A 116 -25.05 -4.80 -5.18
CA PHE A 116 -25.98 -4.96 -4.06
C PHE A 116 -27.08 -5.94 -4.41
N LYS A 117 -27.40 -6.80 -3.48
CA LYS A 117 -28.54 -7.72 -3.53
C LYS A 117 -29.21 -7.71 -2.18
N ASP A 118 -30.53 -7.72 -2.20
CA ASP A 118 -31.29 -7.92 -0.98
C ASP A 118 -31.02 -9.35 -0.45
N TRP A 119 -30.86 -9.46 0.85
CA TRP A 119 -30.74 -10.75 1.49
C TRP A 119 -32.13 -11.30 1.71
N PRO A 120 -32.45 -12.55 1.28
CA PRO A 120 -33.77 -13.16 1.44
C PRO A 120 -34.13 -13.41 2.92
#